data_6c28acf8812726f6b3b6c4ddff7f1c94
#
_entry.id   6c28acf8812726f6b3b6c4ddff7f1c94
#
_cell.length_a   1.000
_cell.length_b   1.000
_cell.length_c   1.000
_cell.angle_alpha   90.00
_cell.angle_beta   90.00
_cell.angle_gamma   90.00
#
_symmetry.space_group_name_H-M   'P 1'
#
loop_
_entity.id
_entity.type
_entity.pdbx_description
1 polymer ?
#
loop_
_entity_poly.entity_id
_entity_poly.type
_entity_poly.pdbx_seq_one_letter_code
_entity_poly.pdbx_strand_id
1 'polypeptide(L)'
;MKRLVITAALALGIASTAALAEDASCKKVRFADVGWTDIQVTTGATSVLLEALGYEAEVKTLSVPVAYASMKTKDIDVFLGNWMPSMTADIKAYTDDKSVETIGVNLAGAGYGLVVPQYVADGGIKSLKDLGANKDKFKGKIYGIESGNDGNRIISEMIAKDENNLKGYELVESSEAGMLTEAEQAIKKKEWIIFLGWTPHPIMGDMKIAYLDGMGDSGFGAATVSTNVRAGYMAQCPNVGKLLSNLKFDLAMEGAMMGPVLKDSADPKATAKTWLKANAAAYAPWLKGVTTVDGKDAAAAVAAALAK
;
A
#
# COMPACT_ATOMS: atom_id res chain seq x y z
N MET A 1 58.39 -31.55 51.02
CA MET A 1 57.08 -30.79 50.85
C MET A 1 56.98 -30.38 49.45
N LYS A 2 56.19 -31.11 48.61
CA LYS A 2 55.99 -30.80 47.18
C LYS A 2 54.62 -30.07 47.07
N ARG A 3 54.65 -28.84 46.64
CA ARG A 3 53.41 -28.05 46.39
C ARG A 3 52.87 -28.41 44.98
N LEU A 4 51.64 -28.93 44.96
CA LEU A 4 50.88 -29.20 43.74
C LEU A 4 50.18 -27.89 43.32
N VAL A 5 50.48 -27.37 42.14
CA VAL A 5 49.77 -26.24 41.55
C VAL A 5 48.71 -26.82 40.62
N ILE A 6 47.45 -26.63 41.00
CA ILE A 6 46.29 -27.01 40.15
C ILE A 6 45.94 -25.78 39.30
N THR A 7 46.20 -25.89 38.00
CA THR A 7 45.79 -24.88 37.02
C THR A 7 44.35 -25.20 36.56
N ALA A 8 43.38 -24.40 37.01
CA ALA A 8 42.00 -24.47 36.48
C ALA A 8 41.92 -23.79 35.14
N ALA A 9 41.69 -24.55 34.07
CA ALA A 9 41.40 -24.04 32.77
C ALA A 9 39.90 -23.65 32.69
N LEU A 10 39.61 -22.35 32.62
CA LEU A 10 38.29 -21.82 32.37
C LEU A 10 37.97 -21.99 30.87
N ALA A 11 37.16 -22.97 30.51
CA ALA A 11 36.61 -23.11 29.18
C ALA A 11 35.45 -22.10 29.02
N LEU A 12 35.70 -20.97 28.33
CA LEU A 12 34.63 -20.07 27.82
C LEU A 12 33.87 -20.84 26.75
N GLY A 13 32.70 -21.35 27.10
CA GLY A 13 31.73 -21.86 26.15
C GLY A 13 31.14 -20.69 25.34
N ILE A 14 31.55 -20.54 24.07
CA ILE A 14 30.88 -19.69 23.13
C ILE A 14 29.52 -20.34 22.81
N ALA A 15 28.46 -19.88 23.47
CA ALA A 15 27.09 -20.25 23.12
C ALA A 15 26.80 -19.61 21.75
N SER A 16 27.07 -20.35 20.68
CA SER A 16 26.50 -20.03 19.37
C SER A 16 24.99 -20.13 19.50
N THR A 17 24.31 -18.99 19.56
CA THR A 17 22.87 -18.94 19.33
C THR A 17 22.66 -19.41 17.90
N ALA A 18 22.34 -20.69 17.71
CA ALA A 18 21.82 -21.18 16.45
C ALA A 18 20.57 -20.35 16.16
N ALA A 19 20.66 -19.48 15.15
CA ALA A 19 19.49 -18.87 14.59
C ALA A 19 18.59 -20.04 14.15
N LEU A 20 17.44 -20.19 14.80
CA LEU A 20 16.45 -21.18 14.39
C LEU A 20 16.13 -20.85 12.94
N ALA A 21 16.36 -21.80 12.04
CA ALA A 21 15.97 -21.66 10.65
C ALA A 21 14.46 -21.36 10.62
N GLU A 22 14.09 -20.33 9.88
CA GLU A 22 12.68 -19.96 9.71
C GLU A 22 11.90 -21.13 9.12
N ASP A 23 10.61 -21.26 9.46
CA ASP A 23 9.74 -22.33 8.94
C ASP A 23 9.83 -22.39 7.41
N ALA A 24 9.93 -23.56 6.83
CA ALA A 24 10.05 -23.75 5.40
C ALA A 24 8.86 -23.14 4.59
N SER A 25 7.69 -23.04 5.22
CA SER A 25 6.52 -22.38 4.63
C SER A 25 6.71 -20.88 4.46
N CYS A 26 7.64 -20.26 5.21
CA CYS A 26 7.97 -18.84 5.11
C CYS A 26 8.81 -18.50 3.87
N LYS A 27 9.38 -19.52 3.19
CA LYS A 27 10.16 -19.30 1.98
C LYS A 27 9.34 -18.64 0.87
N LYS A 28 8.03 -18.87 0.85
CA LYS A 28 7.09 -18.27 -0.08
C LYS A 28 6.21 -17.25 0.65
N VAL A 29 6.24 -16.02 0.20
CA VAL A 29 5.43 -14.90 0.74
C VAL A 29 4.39 -14.51 -0.29
N ARG A 30 3.10 -14.61 0.08
CA ARG A 30 1.96 -14.36 -0.81
C ARG A 30 1.35 -13.01 -0.52
N PHE A 31 1.43 -12.11 -1.48
CA PHE A 31 0.88 -10.75 -1.40
C PHE A 31 -0.46 -10.63 -2.09
N ALA A 32 -1.38 -9.87 -1.51
CA ALA A 32 -2.48 -9.30 -2.25
C ALA A 32 -2.03 -8.00 -2.93
N ASP A 33 -2.38 -7.85 -4.20
CA ASP A 33 -2.39 -6.62 -4.97
C ASP A 33 -3.84 -6.33 -5.37
N VAL A 34 -4.25 -5.07 -5.31
CA VAL A 34 -5.63 -4.68 -5.62
C VAL A 34 -5.73 -3.83 -6.89
N GLY A 35 -4.62 -3.74 -7.64
CA GLY A 35 -4.57 -3.04 -8.93
C GLY A 35 -4.31 -1.54 -8.82
N TRP A 36 -3.96 -1.03 -7.64
CA TRP A 36 -3.60 0.38 -7.44
C TRP A 36 -2.10 0.55 -7.63
N THR A 37 -1.72 1.58 -8.38
CA THR A 37 -0.33 1.78 -8.79
C THR A 37 0.61 1.99 -7.60
N ASP A 38 0.17 2.67 -6.52
CA ASP A 38 0.94 2.83 -5.27
C ASP A 38 1.22 1.48 -4.60
N ILE A 39 0.21 0.61 -4.51
CA ILE A 39 0.36 -0.71 -3.88
C ILE A 39 1.15 -1.67 -4.78
N GLN A 40 1.02 -1.53 -6.09
CA GLN A 40 1.83 -2.31 -7.04
C GLN A 40 3.33 -2.00 -6.89
N VAL A 41 3.71 -0.73 -6.76
CA VAL A 41 5.13 -0.37 -6.63
C VAL A 41 5.69 -0.68 -5.24
N THR A 42 4.92 -0.50 -4.17
CA THR A 42 5.36 -0.86 -2.81
C THR A 42 5.47 -2.37 -2.61
N THR A 43 4.52 -3.14 -3.15
CA THR A 43 4.58 -4.61 -3.20
C THR A 43 5.73 -5.07 -4.09
N GLY A 44 5.95 -4.41 -5.22
CA GLY A 44 7.08 -4.66 -6.12
C GLY A 44 8.44 -4.45 -5.43
N ALA A 45 8.61 -3.34 -4.71
CA ALA A 45 9.83 -3.05 -3.95
C ALA A 45 10.07 -4.10 -2.87
N THR A 46 9.04 -4.45 -2.11
CA THR A 46 9.11 -5.47 -1.06
C THR A 46 9.46 -6.84 -1.64
N SER A 47 8.86 -7.20 -2.78
CA SER A 47 9.13 -8.45 -3.51
C SER A 47 10.58 -8.53 -3.97
N VAL A 48 11.13 -7.45 -4.53
CA VAL A 48 12.54 -7.38 -4.96
C VAL A 48 13.49 -7.61 -3.79
N LEU A 49 13.21 -7.01 -2.62
CA LEU A 49 14.02 -7.23 -1.42
C LEU A 49 13.92 -8.67 -0.93
N LEU A 50 12.73 -9.23 -0.85
CA LEU A 50 12.52 -10.62 -0.43
C LEU A 50 13.24 -11.61 -1.35
N GLU A 51 13.17 -11.42 -2.66
CA GLU A 51 13.87 -12.26 -3.63
C GLU A 51 15.39 -12.16 -3.50
N ALA A 52 15.91 -10.95 -3.25
CA ALA A 52 17.33 -10.75 -2.96
C ALA A 52 17.77 -11.46 -1.67
N LEU A 53 16.86 -11.63 -0.71
CA LEU A 53 17.08 -12.37 0.53
C LEU A 53 16.89 -13.90 0.39
N GLY A 54 16.48 -14.39 -0.78
CA GLY A 54 16.31 -15.80 -1.09
C GLY A 54 14.89 -16.35 -0.85
N TYR A 55 13.90 -15.48 -0.63
CA TYR A 55 12.49 -15.82 -0.58
C TYR A 55 11.86 -15.83 -1.96
N GLU A 56 10.69 -16.42 -2.08
CA GLU A 56 9.82 -16.36 -3.27
C GLU A 56 8.65 -15.41 -2.97
N ALA A 57 8.49 -14.35 -3.75
CA ALA A 57 7.35 -13.45 -3.63
C ALA A 57 6.30 -13.80 -4.70
N GLU A 58 5.11 -14.19 -4.27
CA GLU A 58 3.96 -14.41 -5.14
C GLU A 58 2.95 -13.27 -4.94
N VAL A 59 2.57 -12.59 -6.02
CA VAL A 59 1.60 -11.50 -5.99
C VAL A 59 0.33 -11.94 -6.70
N LYS A 60 -0.83 -11.78 -6.04
CA LYS A 60 -2.15 -12.10 -6.61
C LYS A 60 -2.99 -10.83 -6.66
N THR A 61 -3.48 -10.49 -7.85
CA THR A 61 -4.42 -9.38 -8.02
C THR A 61 -5.81 -9.82 -7.62
N LEU A 62 -6.39 -9.15 -6.63
CA LEU A 62 -7.66 -9.48 -5.98
C LEU A 62 -8.45 -8.18 -5.75
N SER A 63 -9.76 -8.27 -5.54
CA SER A 63 -10.50 -7.13 -4.96
C SER A 63 -10.23 -7.02 -3.45
N VAL A 64 -10.45 -5.83 -2.87
CA VAL A 64 -10.26 -5.60 -1.43
C VAL A 64 -11.00 -6.63 -0.56
N PRO A 65 -12.29 -6.92 -0.77
CA PRO A 65 -12.98 -7.95 0.02
C PRO A 65 -12.38 -9.36 -0.13
N VAL A 66 -11.93 -9.71 -1.33
CA VAL A 66 -11.31 -11.02 -1.59
C VAL A 66 -9.92 -11.09 -0.95
N ALA A 67 -9.16 -10.00 -0.95
CA ALA A 67 -7.85 -9.95 -0.28
C ALA A 67 -7.98 -10.27 1.22
N TYR A 68 -8.88 -9.60 1.94
CA TYR A 68 -9.12 -9.88 3.35
C TYR A 68 -9.68 -11.28 3.62
N ALA A 69 -10.63 -11.75 2.80
CA ALA A 69 -11.15 -13.11 2.91
C ALA A 69 -10.04 -14.17 2.71
N SER A 70 -9.14 -13.94 1.74
CA SER A 70 -8.00 -14.82 1.46
C SER A 70 -6.93 -14.77 2.56
N MET A 71 -6.77 -13.65 3.26
CA MET A 71 -5.91 -13.58 4.46
C MET A 71 -6.50 -14.42 5.61
N LYS A 72 -7.82 -14.35 5.81
CA LYS A 72 -8.53 -15.17 6.81
C LYS A 72 -8.40 -16.67 6.52
N THR A 73 -8.49 -17.09 5.27
CA THR A 73 -8.30 -18.51 4.86
C THR A 73 -6.83 -18.91 4.75
N LYS A 74 -5.90 -17.97 4.96
CA LYS A 74 -4.45 -18.15 4.87
C LYS A 74 -3.94 -18.46 3.43
N ASP A 75 -4.67 -18.04 2.41
CA ASP A 75 -4.26 -18.11 1.02
C ASP A 75 -3.39 -16.90 0.62
N ILE A 76 -3.49 -15.82 1.37
CA ILE A 76 -2.65 -14.61 1.30
C ILE A 76 -1.99 -14.39 2.66
N ASP A 77 -0.73 -13.96 2.66
CA ASP A 77 0.05 -13.70 3.86
C ASP A 77 0.08 -12.21 4.22
N VAL A 78 0.18 -11.33 3.21
CA VAL A 78 0.49 -9.90 3.37
C VAL A 78 -0.37 -9.05 2.45
N PHE A 79 -0.84 -7.92 2.96
CA PHE A 79 -1.43 -6.82 2.18
C PHE A 79 -0.84 -5.49 2.64
N LEU A 80 -0.21 -4.74 1.73
CA LEU A 80 0.47 -3.48 2.05
C LEU A 80 -0.43 -2.25 1.90
N GLY A 81 -1.66 -2.43 1.44
CA GLY A 81 -2.57 -1.38 1.02
C GLY A 81 -3.74 -1.10 1.95
N ASN A 82 -3.60 -1.29 3.27
CA ASN A 82 -4.67 -0.95 4.22
C ASN A 82 -4.73 0.57 4.42
N TRP A 83 -5.50 1.25 3.57
CA TRP A 83 -5.73 2.69 3.63
C TRP A 83 -6.67 3.06 4.78
N MET A 84 -6.18 3.84 5.73
CA MET A 84 -6.95 4.24 6.92
C MET A 84 -7.14 5.76 6.94
N PRO A 85 -8.35 6.24 7.28
CA PRO A 85 -9.48 5.49 7.88
C PRO A 85 -10.50 4.90 6.89
N SER A 86 -10.36 5.09 5.57
CA SER A 86 -11.37 4.69 4.57
C SER A 86 -11.74 3.19 4.64
N MET A 87 -10.75 2.31 4.89
CA MET A 87 -10.96 0.86 5.03
C MET A 87 -11.41 0.41 6.42
N THR A 88 -11.75 1.32 7.33
CA THR A 88 -12.16 0.93 8.70
C THR A 88 -13.31 -0.09 8.69
N ALA A 89 -14.31 0.10 7.83
CA ALA A 89 -15.44 -0.82 7.74
C ALA A 89 -15.04 -2.16 7.09
N ASP A 90 -14.16 -2.11 6.11
CA ASP A 90 -13.76 -3.28 5.31
C ASP A 90 -12.91 -4.27 6.13
N ILE A 91 -12.02 -3.76 6.99
CA ILE A 91 -11.14 -4.59 7.81
C ILE A 91 -11.79 -5.02 9.15
N LYS A 92 -12.83 -4.31 9.60
CA LYS A 92 -13.37 -4.49 10.96
C LYS A 92 -13.67 -5.93 11.33
N ALA A 93 -14.36 -6.67 10.50
CA ALA A 93 -14.72 -8.06 10.80
C ALA A 93 -13.49 -8.97 11.01
N TYR A 94 -12.42 -8.70 10.28
CA TYR A 94 -11.17 -9.48 10.30
C TYR A 94 -10.25 -9.12 11.47
N THR A 95 -10.31 -7.88 11.94
CA THR A 95 -9.61 -7.46 13.16
C THR A 95 -10.36 -7.90 14.42
N ASP A 96 -11.70 -7.86 14.41
CA ASP A 96 -12.54 -8.31 15.52
C ASP A 96 -12.36 -9.82 15.79
N ASP A 97 -12.30 -10.64 14.74
CA ASP A 97 -12.07 -12.09 14.87
C ASP A 97 -10.59 -12.48 14.87
N LYS A 98 -9.70 -11.49 14.80
CA LYS A 98 -8.23 -11.64 14.82
C LYS A 98 -7.68 -12.51 13.71
N SER A 99 -8.37 -12.60 12.57
CA SER A 99 -7.89 -13.32 11.39
C SER A 99 -6.89 -12.51 10.58
N VAL A 100 -6.88 -11.17 10.76
CA VAL A 100 -5.92 -10.23 10.17
C VAL A 100 -5.34 -9.34 11.27
N GLU A 101 -4.04 -9.11 11.21
CA GLU A 101 -3.28 -8.25 12.12
C GLU A 101 -2.71 -7.05 11.37
N THR A 102 -2.93 -5.84 11.87
CA THR A 102 -2.25 -4.62 11.37
C THR A 102 -0.95 -4.46 12.14
N ILE A 103 0.19 -4.58 11.47
CA ILE A 103 1.52 -4.59 12.11
C ILE A 103 2.21 -3.22 12.13
N GLY A 104 1.69 -2.24 11.42
CA GLY A 104 2.19 -0.87 11.46
C GLY A 104 1.87 -0.05 10.24
N VAL A 105 1.99 1.26 10.37
CA VAL A 105 1.88 2.22 9.27
C VAL A 105 3.14 2.11 8.41
N ASN A 106 2.98 1.88 7.12
CA ASN A 106 4.07 1.84 6.14
C ASN A 106 4.19 3.14 5.34
N LEU A 107 3.08 3.92 5.20
CA LEU A 107 3.07 5.25 4.60
C LEU A 107 2.27 6.22 5.47
N ALA A 108 2.85 7.37 5.80
CA ALA A 108 2.21 8.47 6.51
C ALA A 108 2.09 9.72 5.63
N GLY A 109 1.13 10.59 5.96
CA GLY A 109 0.92 11.85 5.24
C GLY A 109 0.16 11.68 3.92
N ALA A 110 -0.44 10.54 3.69
CA ALA A 110 -1.31 10.28 2.56
C ALA A 110 -2.61 11.11 2.63
N GLY A 111 -3.30 11.22 1.51
CA GLY A 111 -4.63 11.83 1.40
C GLY A 111 -5.49 11.05 0.42
N TYR A 112 -6.79 10.96 0.68
CA TYR A 112 -7.73 10.24 -0.16
C TYR A 112 -9.08 10.92 -0.20
N GLY A 113 -9.71 11.01 -1.38
CA GLY A 113 -11.04 11.57 -1.48
C GLY A 113 -11.48 11.94 -2.88
N LEU A 114 -12.53 12.72 -2.98
CA LEU A 114 -13.04 13.22 -4.24
C LEU A 114 -12.24 14.43 -4.70
N VAL A 115 -11.89 14.44 -5.97
CA VAL A 115 -11.14 15.51 -6.63
C VAL A 115 -11.90 16.02 -7.85
N VAL A 116 -11.62 17.26 -8.22
CA VAL A 116 -12.10 17.91 -9.44
C VAL A 116 -10.94 18.61 -10.16
N PRO A 117 -11.00 18.81 -11.48
CA PRO A 117 -10.03 19.65 -12.18
C PRO A 117 -9.98 21.07 -11.60
N GLN A 118 -8.81 21.71 -11.58
CA GLN A 118 -8.64 23.05 -11.02
C GLN A 118 -9.61 24.08 -11.61
N TYR A 119 -9.89 24.02 -12.92
CA TYR A 119 -10.87 24.93 -13.54
C TYR A 119 -12.30 24.74 -13.04
N VAL A 120 -12.64 23.55 -12.52
CA VAL A 120 -13.94 23.28 -11.89
C VAL A 120 -13.96 23.88 -10.47
N ALA A 121 -12.85 23.74 -9.74
CA ALA A 121 -12.69 24.38 -8.43
C ALA A 121 -12.72 25.91 -8.56
N ASP A 122 -12.06 26.50 -9.55
CA ASP A 122 -12.07 27.93 -9.88
C ASP A 122 -13.49 28.39 -10.30
N GLY A 123 -14.27 27.50 -10.89
CA GLY A 123 -15.69 27.69 -11.25
C GLY A 123 -16.66 27.62 -10.07
N GLY A 124 -16.14 27.49 -8.83
CA GLY A 124 -16.91 27.56 -7.59
C GLY A 124 -17.19 26.22 -6.91
N ILE A 125 -16.64 25.11 -7.40
CA ILE A 125 -16.82 23.79 -6.77
C ILE A 125 -15.61 23.50 -5.88
N LYS A 126 -15.75 23.76 -4.59
CA LYS A 126 -14.67 23.58 -3.61
C LYS A 126 -14.98 22.57 -2.53
N SER A 127 -16.25 22.22 -2.37
CA SER A 127 -16.72 21.36 -1.29
C SER A 127 -17.76 20.36 -1.82
N LEU A 128 -17.94 19.24 -1.13
CA LEU A 128 -19.03 18.29 -1.40
C LEU A 128 -20.41 18.95 -1.42
N LYS A 129 -20.60 20.02 -0.61
CA LYS A 129 -21.87 20.76 -0.54
C LYS A 129 -22.23 21.47 -1.85
N ASP A 130 -21.23 21.75 -2.69
CA ASP A 130 -21.44 22.42 -3.97
C ASP A 130 -21.95 21.48 -5.06
N LEU A 131 -21.84 20.16 -4.85
CA LEU A 131 -22.15 19.16 -5.86
C LEU A 131 -23.66 19.06 -6.15
N GLY A 132 -24.50 19.06 -5.12
CA GLY A 132 -25.95 18.88 -5.28
C GLY A 132 -26.58 19.90 -6.23
N ALA A 133 -26.23 21.18 -6.08
CA ALA A 133 -26.73 22.27 -6.94
C ALA A 133 -26.13 22.28 -8.36
N ASN A 134 -25.07 21.55 -8.61
CA ASN A 134 -24.35 21.53 -9.87
C ASN A 134 -24.36 20.14 -10.56
N LYS A 135 -25.27 19.26 -10.16
CA LYS A 135 -25.36 17.87 -10.60
C LYS A 135 -25.34 17.75 -12.14
N ASP A 136 -26.10 18.59 -12.83
CA ASP A 136 -26.23 18.52 -14.30
C ASP A 136 -24.89 18.83 -15.00
N LYS A 137 -24.04 19.69 -14.42
CA LYS A 137 -22.72 19.99 -14.97
C LYS A 137 -21.78 18.78 -14.90
N PHE A 138 -21.97 17.92 -13.90
CA PHE A 138 -21.26 16.64 -13.74
C PHE A 138 -21.97 15.48 -14.45
N LYS A 139 -23.05 15.76 -15.21
CA LYS A 139 -23.89 14.72 -15.85
C LYS A 139 -24.44 13.71 -14.83
N GLY A 140 -24.55 14.11 -13.56
CA GLY A 140 -24.98 13.27 -12.45
C GLY A 140 -24.04 12.10 -12.15
N LYS A 141 -22.74 12.20 -12.44
CA LYS A 141 -21.80 11.08 -12.30
C LYS A 141 -20.65 11.43 -11.38
N ILE A 142 -20.24 10.43 -10.58
CA ILE A 142 -18.99 10.40 -9.80
C ILE A 142 -18.21 9.19 -10.27
N TYR A 143 -16.94 9.37 -10.65
CA TYR A 143 -16.12 8.30 -11.19
C TYR A 143 -15.27 7.68 -10.07
N GLY A 144 -15.47 6.40 -9.88
CA GLY A 144 -14.73 5.55 -8.94
C GLY A 144 -13.79 4.59 -9.66
N ILE A 145 -13.20 3.72 -8.86
CA ILE A 145 -12.28 2.68 -9.34
C ILE A 145 -12.94 1.30 -9.34
N GLU A 146 -12.23 0.22 -9.03
CA GLU A 146 -12.77 -1.14 -9.14
C GLU A 146 -13.89 -1.41 -8.11
N SER A 147 -14.79 -2.29 -8.47
CA SER A 147 -15.90 -2.70 -7.62
C SER A 147 -15.38 -3.37 -6.33
N GLY A 148 -16.00 -3.02 -5.21
CA GLY A 148 -15.59 -3.46 -3.87
C GLY A 148 -14.50 -2.61 -3.24
N ASN A 149 -14.09 -1.52 -3.87
CA ASN A 149 -13.19 -0.53 -3.30
C ASN A 149 -13.87 0.24 -2.16
N ASP A 150 -13.10 0.61 -1.14
CA ASP A 150 -13.57 1.36 0.03
C ASP A 150 -14.08 2.77 -0.32
N GLY A 151 -13.42 3.47 -1.25
CA GLY A 151 -13.88 4.78 -1.72
C GLY A 151 -15.20 4.69 -2.48
N ASN A 152 -15.39 3.69 -3.33
CA ASN A 152 -16.66 3.43 -4.00
C ASN A 152 -17.77 3.15 -2.99
N ARG A 153 -17.48 2.37 -1.94
CA ARG A 153 -18.42 2.12 -0.85
C ARG A 153 -18.81 3.41 -0.15
N ILE A 154 -17.86 4.25 0.22
CA ILE A 154 -18.10 5.54 0.87
C ILE A 154 -18.99 6.44 -0.01
N ILE A 155 -18.67 6.57 -1.31
CA ILE A 155 -19.47 7.37 -2.26
C ILE A 155 -20.89 6.82 -2.35
N SER A 156 -21.05 5.50 -2.46
CA SER A 156 -22.36 4.85 -2.54
C SER A 156 -23.19 5.09 -1.28
N GLU A 157 -22.57 5.04 -0.10
CA GLU A 157 -23.24 5.36 1.17
C GLU A 157 -23.66 6.83 1.24
N MET A 158 -22.81 7.76 0.80
CA MET A 158 -23.14 9.20 0.74
C MET A 158 -24.33 9.47 -0.20
N ILE A 159 -24.36 8.83 -1.37
CA ILE A 159 -25.48 8.93 -2.32
C ILE A 159 -26.77 8.36 -1.70
N ALA A 160 -26.67 7.17 -1.09
CA ALA A 160 -27.83 6.50 -0.49
C ALA A 160 -28.46 7.29 0.67
N LYS A 161 -27.62 7.95 1.46
CA LYS A 161 -28.05 8.79 2.60
C LYS A 161 -28.40 10.24 2.19
N ASP A 162 -28.27 10.57 0.92
CA ASP A 162 -28.42 11.95 0.40
C ASP A 162 -27.50 12.97 1.10
N GLU A 163 -26.33 12.53 1.53
CA GLU A 163 -25.33 13.41 2.13
C GLU A 163 -24.89 14.46 1.11
N ASN A 164 -24.86 15.73 1.52
CA ASN A 164 -24.53 16.87 0.65
C ASN A 164 -25.40 16.99 -0.62
N ASN A 165 -26.65 16.51 -0.59
CA ASN A 165 -27.59 16.47 -1.71
C ASN A 165 -27.05 15.67 -2.90
N LEU A 166 -26.40 14.54 -2.64
CA LEU A 166 -25.87 13.64 -3.67
C LEU A 166 -26.90 12.68 -4.25
N LYS A 167 -28.15 12.70 -3.75
CA LYS A 167 -29.20 11.85 -4.32
C LYS A 167 -29.35 12.04 -5.82
N GLY A 168 -29.33 10.92 -6.53
CA GLY A 168 -29.46 10.88 -7.99
C GLY A 168 -28.13 11.08 -8.72
N TYR A 169 -27.00 11.17 -8.03
CA TYR A 169 -25.73 10.86 -8.63
C TYR A 169 -25.60 9.36 -8.86
N GLU A 170 -24.87 8.98 -9.88
CA GLU A 170 -24.48 7.62 -10.23
C GLU A 170 -22.98 7.46 -9.98
N LEU A 171 -22.58 6.43 -9.24
CA LEU A 171 -21.20 6.03 -9.15
C LEU A 171 -20.84 5.19 -10.39
N VAL A 172 -19.84 5.63 -11.15
CA VAL A 172 -19.30 4.90 -12.30
C VAL A 172 -18.07 4.13 -11.84
N GLU A 173 -18.22 2.84 -11.64
CA GLU A 173 -17.12 1.95 -11.27
C GLU A 173 -16.35 1.50 -12.50
N SER A 174 -15.00 1.42 -12.42
CA SER A 174 -14.16 0.93 -13.51
C SER A 174 -12.85 0.28 -12.99
N SER A 175 -11.76 0.98 -13.08
CA SER A 175 -10.44 0.71 -12.51
C SER A 175 -9.70 2.03 -12.38
N GLU A 176 -8.55 2.06 -11.69
CA GLU A 176 -7.70 3.26 -11.67
C GLU A 176 -7.44 3.77 -13.09
N ALA A 177 -6.95 2.92 -13.98
CA ALA A 177 -6.63 3.29 -15.36
C ALA A 177 -7.88 3.76 -16.15
N GLY A 178 -9.03 3.11 -15.96
CA GLY A 178 -10.29 3.49 -16.60
C GLY A 178 -10.77 4.86 -16.13
N MET A 179 -10.80 5.09 -14.83
CA MET A 179 -11.17 6.37 -14.23
C MET A 179 -10.24 7.50 -14.69
N LEU A 180 -8.92 7.27 -14.71
CA LEU A 180 -7.95 8.26 -15.16
C LEU A 180 -8.13 8.61 -16.65
N THR A 181 -8.44 7.62 -17.48
CA THR A 181 -8.74 7.84 -18.91
C THR A 181 -9.95 8.76 -19.07
N GLU A 182 -11.02 8.55 -18.34
CA GLU A 182 -12.21 9.42 -18.36
C GLU A 182 -11.88 10.83 -17.86
N ALA A 183 -11.09 10.94 -16.77
CA ALA A 183 -10.66 12.22 -16.23
C ALA A 183 -9.82 13.02 -17.27
N GLU A 184 -8.85 12.36 -17.91
CA GLU A 184 -8.04 12.99 -18.95
C GLU A 184 -8.88 13.50 -20.12
N GLN A 185 -9.83 12.69 -20.61
CA GLN A 185 -10.73 13.07 -21.71
C GLN A 185 -11.60 14.27 -21.35
N ALA A 186 -12.19 14.27 -20.14
CA ALA A 186 -12.99 15.37 -19.62
C ALA A 186 -12.14 16.66 -19.50
N ILE A 187 -10.93 16.56 -18.95
CA ILE A 187 -10.01 17.70 -18.81
C ILE A 187 -9.62 18.29 -20.17
N LYS A 188 -9.29 17.46 -21.15
CA LYS A 188 -8.98 17.91 -22.51
C LYS A 188 -10.13 18.69 -23.16
N LYS A 189 -11.38 18.29 -22.89
CA LYS A 189 -12.60 18.93 -23.40
C LYS A 189 -13.10 20.08 -22.52
N LYS A 190 -12.47 20.34 -21.39
CA LYS A 190 -12.95 21.28 -20.35
C LYS A 190 -14.34 20.92 -19.82
N GLU A 191 -14.72 19.65 -19.85
CA GLU A 191 -15.93 19.15 -19.22
C GLU A 191 -15.74 19.01 -17.70
N TRP A 192 -16.83 19.14 -16.96
CA TRP A 192 -16.81 18.98 -15.51
C TRP A 192 -16.81 17.50 -15.18
N ILE A 193 -15.86 17.09 -14.33
CA ILE A 193 -15.73 15.73 -13.84
C ILE A 193 -15.36 15.74 -12.34
N ILE A 194 -15.87 14.76 -11.61
CA ILE A 194 -15.52 14.46 -10.24
C ILE A 194 -15.14 12.99 -10.15
N PHE A 195 -14.03 12.69 -9.50
CA PHE A 195 -13.48 11.34 -9.43
C PHE A 195 -12.66 11.11 -8.16
N LEU A 196 -12.31 9.87 -7.87
CA LEU A 196 -11.42 9.53 -6.77
C LEU A 196 -9.99 9.97 -7.05
N GLY A 197 -9.33 10.51 -6.02
CA GLY A 197 -7.91 10.87 -6.09
C GLY A 197 -7.23 10.62 -4.75
N TRP A 198 -5.93 10.34 -4.81
CA TRP A 198 -5.14 10.12 -3.60
C TRP A 198 -3.72 10.69 -3.73
N THR A 199 -3.10 10.89 -2.59
CA THR A 199 -1.71 11.29 -2.45
C THR A 199 -0.97 10.21 -1.68
N PRO A 200 0.17 9.68 -2.18
CA PRO A 200 0.89 10.16 -3.35
C PRO A 200 0.31 9.60 -4.66
N HIS A 201 0.05 10.46 -5.61
CA HIS A 201 -0.25 10.05 -6.97
C HIS A 201 0.23 11.15 -7.93
N PRO A 202 1.02 10.82 -8.97
CA PRO A 202 1.54 11.80 -9.92
C PRO A 202 0.48 12.67 -10.58
N ILE A 203 -0.74 12.14 -10.78
CA ILE A 203 -1.86 12.89 -11.38
C ILE A 203 -2.21 14.16 -10.64
N MET A 204 -1.99 14.21 -9.30
CA MET A 204 -2.31 15.40 -8.49
C MET A 204 -1.58 16.65 -9.01
N GLY A 205 -0.34 16.49 -9.48
CA GLY A 205 0.43 17.55 -10.13
C GLY A 205 0.19 17.64 -11.64
N ASP A 206 0.18 16.50 -12.31
CA ASP A 206 0.15 16.42 -13.78
C ASP A 206 -1.19 16.91 -14.36
N MET A 207 -2.32 16.59 -13.72
CA MET A 207 -3.67 16.97 -14.19
C MET A 207 -4.18 18.30 -13.64
N LYS A 208 -3.47 18.93 -12.69
CA LYS A 208 -3.92 20.15 -12.00
C LYS A 208 -5.33 19.96 -11.43
N ILE A 209 -5.45 19.07 -10.47
CA ILE A 209 -6.68 18.72 -9.76
C ILE A 209 -6.63 19.19 -8.32
N ALA A 210 -7.79 19.37 -7.72
CA ALA A 210 -7.95 19.80 -6.34
C ALA A 210 -8.88 18.84 -5.58
N TYR A 211 -8.55 18.55 -4.33
CA TYR A 211 -9.47 17.89 -3.42
C TYR A 211 -10.67 18.78 -3.11
N LEU A 212 -11.82 18.15 -2.94
CA LEU A 212 -12.98 18.83 -2.39
C LEU A 212 -12.91 18.86 -0.86
N ASP A 213 -13.32 19.98 -0.29
CA ASP A 213 -13.52 20.12 1.16
C ASP A 213 -14.83 19.45 1.62
N GLY A 214 -14.97 19.31 2.95
CA GLY A 214 -16.22 18.88 3.56
C GLY A 214 -16.43 17.38 3.55
N MET A 215 -15.36 16.59 3.37
CA MET A 215 -15.42 15.13 3.44
C MET A 215 -15.64 14.59 4.87
N GLY A 216 -15.41 15.42 5.90
CA GLY A 216 -15.77 15.16 7.29
C GLY A 216 -15.33 13.81 7.82
N ASP A 217 -16.26 13.12 8.50
CA ASP A 217 -16.02 11.79 9.08
C ASP A 217 -16.34 10.64 8.10
N SER A 218 -16.39 10.92 6.80
CA SER A 218 -16.73 9.91 5.78
C SER A 218 -15.69 8.78 5.65
N GLY A 219 -14.48 9.02 6.12
CA GLY A 219 -13.33 8.16 5.87
C GLY A 219 -12.37 8.70 4.80
N PHE A 220 -12.76 9.75 4.09
CA PHE A 220 -11.90 10.53 3.22
C PHE A 220 -11.11 11.60 3.99
N GLY A 221 -10.07 12.14 3.39
CA GLY A 221 -9.23 13.20 3.95
C GLY A 221 -7.79 12.74 4.18
N ALA A 222 -7.20 13.20 5.30
CA ALA A 222 -5.86 12.77 5.70
C ALA A 222 -5.85 11.26 5.97
N ALA A 223 -4.86 10.58 5.41
CA ALA A 223 -4.80 9.13 5.44
C ALA A 223 -3.41 8.60 5.83
N THR A 224 -3.38 7.35 6.23
CA THR A 224 -2.18 6.54 6.38
C THR A 224 -2.40 5.19 5.70
N VAL A 225 -1.33 4.57 5.20
CA VAL A 225 -1.40 3.19 4.70
C VAL A 225 -0.68 2.28 5.69
N SER A 226 -1.27 1.15 5.98
CA SER A 226 -0.74 0.18 6.94
C SER A 226 -0.50 -1.17 6.31
N THR A 227 0.46 -1.90 6.86
CA THR A 227 0.74 -3.29 6.51
C THR A 227 -0.14 -4.22 7.32
N ASN A 228 -0.88 -5.08 6.64
CA ASN A 228 -1.65 -6.15 7.24
C ASN A 228 -1.00 -7.50 6.94
N VAL A 229 -1.09 -8.41 7.92
CA VAL A 229 -0.68 -9.81 7.78
C VAL A 229 -1.79 -10.74 8.29
N ARG A 230 -1.84 -11.95 7.76
CA ARG A 230 -2.75 -12.97 8.30
C ARG A 230 -2.40 -13.34 9.73
N ALA A 231 -3.37 -13.86 10.49
CA ALA A 231 -3.19 -14.28 11.86
C ALA A 231 -1.98 -15.23 12.06
N GLY A 232 -1.14 -14.89 13.04
CA GLY A 232 0.01 -15.67 13.43
C GLY A 232 1.21 -15.62 12.49
N TYR A 233 1.15 -14.83 11.39
CA TYR A 233 2.22 -14.75 10.42
C TYR A 233 3.53 -14.24 11.03
N MET A 234 3.47 -13.24 11.89
CA MET A 234 4.64 -12.62 12.53
C MET A 234 5.41 -13.61 13.42
N ALA A 235 4.70 -14.50 14.10
CA ALA A 235 5.31 -15.53 14.93
C ALA A 235 5.85 -16.70 14.11
N GLN A 236 5.16 -17.06 13.01
CA GLN A 236 5.56 -18.14 12.12
C GLN A 236 6.77 -17.76 11.26
N CYS A 237 6.80 -16.53 10.74
CA CYS A 237 7.81 -16.03 9.78
C CYS A 237 8.49 -14.77 10.33
N PRO A 238 9.27 -14.87 11.43
CA PRO A 238 9.79 -13.73 12.16
C PRO A 238 10.77 -12.88 11.36
N ASN A 239 11.56 -13.45 10.44
CA ASN A 239 12.50 -12.71 9.63
C ASN A 239 11.78 -11.89 8.53
N VAL A 240 10.81 -12.49 7.83
CA VAL A 240 9.93 -11.76 6.89
C VAL A 240 9.11 -10.72 7.67
N GLY A 241 8.54 -11.09 8.82
CA GLY A 241 7.81 -10.18 9.69
C GLY A 241 8.64 -8.97 10.13
N LYS A 242 9.94 -9.18 10.37
CA LYS A 242 10.88 -8.10 10.71
C LYS A 242 11.06 -7.12 9.54
N LEU A 243 11.24 -7.62 8.33
CA LEU A 243 11.31 -6.79 7.13
C LEU A 243 10.02 -5.97 6.97
N LEU A 244 8.85 -6.64 7.02
CA LEU A 244 7.54 -5.99 6.88
C LEU A 244 7.30 -4.89 7.92
N SER A 245 7.70 -5.12 9.18
CA SER A 245 7.60 -4.12 10.26
C SER A 245 8.51 -2.92 10.07
N ASN A 246 9.63 -3.10 9.36
CA ASN A 246 10.58 -2.04 9.09
C ASN A 246 10.21 -1.19 7.87
N LEU A 247 9.30 -1.64 7.01
CA LEU A 247 8.91 -0.90 5.81
C LEU A 247 8.38 0.49 6.17
N LYS A 248 8.97 1.52 5.56
CA LYS A 248 8.56 2.93 5.68
C LYS A 248 8.75 3.59 4.34
N PHE A 249 7.67 3.69 3.61
CA PHE A 249 7.60 4.47 2.38
C PHE A 249 7.34 5.94 2.72
N ASP A 250 7.64 6.82 1.79
CA ASP A 250 7.24 8.23 1.82
C ASP A 250 6.61 8.65 0.50
N LEU A 251 5.96 9.80 0.49
CA LEU A 251 5.20 10.30 -0.65
C LEU A 251 6.08 10.49 -1.90
N ALA A 252 7.32 10.94 -1.72
CA ALA A 252 8.25 11.19 -2.82
C ALA A 252 8.76 9.87 -3.42
N MET A 253 9.04 8.90 -2.57
CA MET A 253 9.48 7.56 -2.93
C MET A 253 8.43 6.85 -3.78
N GLU A 254 7.18 6.80 -3.30
CA GLU A 254 6.09 6.17 -4.04
C GLU A 254 5.81 6.91 -5.35
N GLY A 255 5.69 8.24 -5.32
CA GLY A 255 5.49 9.03 -6.52
C GLY A 255 6.57 8.82 -7.59
N ALA A 256 7.84 8.67 -7.17
CA ALA A 256 8.94 8.39 -8.09
C ALA A 256 8.84 7.00 -8.74
N MET A 257 8.36 6.00 -8.01
CA MET A 257 8.14 4.66 -8.55
C MET A 257 6.87 4.57 -9.40
N MET A 258 5.81 5.27 -9.04
CA MET A 258 4.54 5.29 -9.79
C MET A 258 4.68 5.99 -11.16
N GLY A 259 5.50 7.03 -11.26
CA GLY A 259 5.63 7.84 -12.47
C GLY A 259 5.83 7.04 -13.76
N PRO A 260 6.85 6.17 -13.87
CA PRO A 260 7.07 5.34 -15.06
C PRO A 260 5.95 4.32 -15.32
N VAL A 261 5.29 3.79 -14.28
CA VAL A 261 4.15 2.88 -14.44
C VAL A 261 3.00 3.59 -15.14
N LEU A 262 2.67 4.80 -14.68
CA LEU A 262 1.53 5.56 -15.22
C LEU A 262 1.81 6.17 -16.59
N LYS A 263 3.04 6.64 -16.84
CA LYS A 263 3.38 7.34 -18.08
C LYS A 263 3.78 6.41 -19.23
N ASP A 264 4.54 5.36 -18.88
CA ASP A 264 5.21 4.50 -19.86
C ASP A 264 4.67 3.06 -19.83
N SER A 265 3.65 2.78 -18.99
CA SER A 265 3.13 1.43 -18.73
C SER A 265 4.24 0.46 -18.32
N ALA A 266 5.23 0.96 -17.58
CA ALA A 266 6.34 0.16 -17.09
C ALA A 266 5.87 -0.88 -16.07
N ASP A 267 6.55 -2.02 -16.00
CA ASP A 267 6.27 -3.04 -14.98
C ASP A 267 6.55 -2.48 -13.58
N PRO A 268 5.59 -2.52 -12.64
CA PRO A 268 5.74 -1.91 -11.31
C PRO A 268 6.94 -2.47 -10.52
N LYS A 269 7.18 -3.77 -10.59
CA LYS A 269 8.30 -4.42 -9.90
C LYS A 269 9.65 -4.05 -10.52
N ALA A 270 9.73 -3.96 -11.85
CA ALA A 270 10.92 -3.52 -12.54
C ALA A 270 11.25 -2.05 -12.23
N THR A 271 10.22 -1.20 -12.17
CA THR A 271 10.36 0.20 -11.76
C THR A 271 10.85 0.32 -10.33
N ALA A 272 10.25 -0.43 -9.41
CA ALA A 272 10.69 -0.49 -8.02
C ALA A 272 12.13 -1.00 -7.89
N LYS A 273 12.52 -2.03 -8.64
CA LYS A 273 13.93 -2.51 -8.68
C LYS A 273 14.88 -1.40 -9.14
N THR A 274 14.53 -0.67 -10.19
CA THR A 274 15.34 0.44 -10.71
C THR A 274 15.50 1.53 -9.66
N TRP A 275 14.41 1.88 -8.98
CA TRP A 275 14.44 2.87 -7.91
C TRP A 275 15.30 2.41 -6.72
N LEU A 276 15.13 1.17 -6.24
CA LEU A 276 15.94 0.59 -5.16
C LEU A 276 17.44 0.60 -5.51
N LYS A 277 17.80 0.25 -6.74
CA LYS A 277 19.19 0.27 -7.21
C LYS A 277 19.83 1.66 -7.08
N ALA A 278 19.08 2.72 -7.32
CA ALA A 278 19.54 4.10 -7.22
C ALA A 278 19.49 4.69 -5.80
N ASN A 279 18.73 4.09 -4.86
CA ASN A 279 18.40 4.70 -3.58
C ASN A 279 18.73 3.79 -2.38
N ALA A 280 19.94 3.22 -2.34
CA ALA A 280 20.34 2.27 -1.29
C ALA A 280 20.15 2.80 0.15
N ALA A 281 20.41 4.08 0.37
CA ALA A 281 20.24 4.69 1.69
C ALA A 281 18.78 4.71 2.19
N ALA A 282 17.81 4.74 1.29
CA ALA A 282 16.39 4.83 1.62
C ALA A 282 15.86 3.50 2.20
N TYR A 283 16.26 2.36 1.64
CA TYR A 283 15.80 1.06 2.12
C TYR A 283 16.74 0.39 3.14
N ALA A 284 17.97 0.89 3.34
CA ALA A 284 18.90 0.32 4.30
C ALA A 284 18.29 0.15 5.72
N PRO A 285 17.49 1.10 6.25
CA PRO A 285 16.80 0.91 7.53
C PRO A 285 15.83 -0.29 7.54
N TRP A 286 15.24 -0.65 6.40
CA TRP A 286 14.29 -1.77 6.31
C TRP A 286 14.96 -3.12 6.55
N LEU A 287 16.27 -3.22 6.25
CA LEU A 287 17.06 -4.44 6.43
C LEU A 287 17.61 -4.61 7.85
N LYS A 288 17.36 -3.66 8.76
CA LYS A 288 17.88 -3.72 10.13
C LYS A 288 17.33 -4.94 10.89
N GLY A 289 18.23 -5.84 11.29
CA GLY A 289 17.87 -7.06 12.01
C GLY A 289 17.23 -8.14 11.14
N VAL A 290 17.26 -7.96 9.80
CA VAL A 290 16.82 -8.94 8.81
C VAL A 290 18.03 -9.74 8.32
N THR A 291 17.82 -11.00 7.97
CA THR A 291 18.82 -11.87 7.36
C THR A 291 18.31 -12.44 6.04
N THR A 292 19.19 -13.06 5.26
CA THR A 292 18.75 -13.93 4.17
C THR A 292 18.05 -15.18 4.73
N VAL A 293 17.33 -15.90 3.89
CA VAL A 293 16.65 -17.16 4.26
C VAL A 293 17.61 -18.20 4.86
N ASP A 294 18.90 -18.14 4.52
CA ASP A 294 19.96 -18.99 5.03
C ASP A 294 20.82 -18.31 6.13
N GLY A 295 20.32 -17.22 6.72
CA GLY A 295 20.91 -16.55 7.90
C GLY A 295 22.11 -15.65 7.63
N LYS A 296 22.38 -15.29 6.35
CA LYS A 296 23.48 -14.39 5.96
C LYS A 296 23.09 -12.91 6.10
N ASP A 297 24.06 -12.02 5.90
CA ASP A 297 23.85 -10.58 5.95
C ASP A 297 22.92 -10.10 4.83
N ALA A 298 21.80 -9.46 5.23
CA ALA A 298 20.77 -8.98 4.32
C ALA A 298 21.28 -7.83 3.43
N ALA A 299 22.04 -6.88 3.98
CA ALA A 299 22.47 -5.71 3.24
C ALA A 299 23.43 -6.10 2.11
N ALA A 300 24.36 -7.01 2.39
CA ALA A 300 25.28 -7.54 1.39
C ALA A 300 24.55 -8.33 0.28
N ALA A 301 23.56 -9.15 0.66
CA ALA A 301 22.76 -9.93 -0.29
C ALA A 301 21.95 -9.02 -1.23
N VAL A 302 21.25 -8.03 -0.67
CA VAL A 302 20.45 -7.07 -1.44
C VAL A 302 21.35 -6.24 -2.37
N ALA A 303 22.47 -5.72 -1.88
CA ALA A 303 23.42 -4.97 -2.69
C ALA A 303 23.94 -5.80 -3.89
N ALA A 304 24.29 -7.06 -3.66
CA ALA A 304 24.76 -7.97 -4.71
C ALA A 304 23.66 -8.31 -5.73
N ALA A 305 22.40 -8.45 -5.30
CA ALA A 305 21.26 -8.73 -6.18
C ALA A 305 20.88 -7.52 -7.04
N LEU A 306 20.95 -6.30 -6.48
CA LEU A 306 20.63 -5.07 -7.19
C LEU A 306 21.78 -4.60 -8.13
N ALA A 307 23.00 -5.08 -7.95
CA ALA A 307 24.11 -4.77 -8.85
C ALA A 307 23.99 -5.45 -10.23
N LYS A 308 23.25 -6.54 -10.30
CA LYS A 308 22.96 -7.28 -11.53
C LYS A 308 21.86 -6.57 -12.35
#